data_5f5fae27d67e07aa36441c21d37a9b45
#
_entry.id   5f5fae27d67e07aa36441c21d37a9b45
#
_cell.length_a   1.000
_cell.length_b   1.000
_cell.length_c   1.000
_cell.angle_alpha   90.00
_cell.angle_beta   90.00
_cell.angle_gamma   90.00
#
_symmetry.space_group_name_H-M   'P 1'
#
loop_
_entity.id
_entity.type
_entity.pdbx_description
1 polymer ?
#
loop_
_entity_poly.entity_id
_entity_poly.type
_entity_poly.pdbx_seq_one_letter_code
_entity_poly.pdbx_strand_id
1 'polypeptide(L)'
;MLANLAQFAVSGLNLVIAAIPLGIKSIKYFIDSTLRDHVQPMPGSVLYCDLWVAVEHSGIYVGNGKIANIVVDGAATATVERCGPQSFTSKSMLGRKIYVSCNQNGAVGHPWVGHGADAHVGERSLYGLVIKNCHEFSTKCVEYVGHAAPDKSLEDQVWSWVPDLASWEPTLKHLKSTAEDKLGASTWRLWDWDGSIANNPPPEPDWQALADELAHMPLNPESIEQIRPGLAEMQAYEAEIANENIPAAMRQKLRAHTQLMEDIAAKYEEVKDFLAQCPDAGFSYADLQAAGGEDFTALAQALRGNAAIQELARKMGRAYISEQRKKQTRIPQASRSEVHGTHRSDDVMRLLPSELLNLEDEALENLFYARLLEKQLQTYELQGTTQAPSETTEAQRKRTGPVVACLDTSGSMGGTPLLKAKALLLAIANILRQEERSLHVLLFGAADEIREFALEDAQHSAGLLHFLRQGFGGGTNFEAPLARAMQIIEQHPAYEKADVLMISDGDCQLSDHFCQHLHQRKAVLDCMVYSVLCDGQRVADGFSDEVAVL
;
A
#
# COMPACT_ATOMS: atom_id res chain seq x y z
N MET A 1 -21.61 -3.91 3.57
CA MET A 1 -20.50 -4.39 2.73
C MET A 1 -19.16 -4.14 3.42
N LEU A 2 -18.85 -2.91 3.86
CA LEU A 2 -17.62 -2.62 4.63
C LEU A 2 -17.54 -3.35 5.99
N ALA A 3 -18.67 -3.61 6.66
CA ALA A 3 -18.69 -4.39 7.91
C ALA A 3 -18.31 -5.87 7.74
N ASN A 4 -18.43 -6.44 6.53
CA ASN A 4 -17.98 -7.81 6.24
C ASN A 4 -16.52 -7.85 5.76
N LEU A 5 -15.95 -6.73 5.31
CA LEU A 5 -14.53 -6.63 4.95
C LEU A 5 -13.61 -6.67 6.19
N ALA A 6 -14.10 -6.22 7.35
CA ALA A 6 -13.37 -6.32 8.62
C ALA A 6 -13.15 -7.77 9.09
N GLN A 7 -13.89 -8.75 8.55
CA GLN A 7 -13.67 -10.19 8.82
C GLN A 7 -12.59 -10.82 7.91
N PHE A 8 -12.17 -10.13 6.85
CA PHE A 8 -11.10 -10.57 5.96
C PHE A 8 -9.74 -9.96 6.29
N ALA A 9 -9.53 -9.50 7.50
CA ALA A 9 -8.21 -9.17 8.03
C ALA A 9 -7.36 -10.46 8.19
N VAL A 10 -7.08 -11.12 7.09
CA VAL A 10 -6.12 -12.21 7.02
C VAL A 10 -4.73 -11.62 6.99
N SER A 11 -4.07 -11.72 8.14
CA SER A 11 -2.61 -11.75 8.29
C SER A 11 -1.81 -10.87 7.35
N GLY A 12 -1.45 -9.66 7.79
CA GLY A 12 -0.21 -8.99 7.39
C GLY A 12 0.01 -8.63 5.91
N LEU A 13 -0.84 -9.08 4.99
CA LEU A 13 -0.85 -8.63 3.61
C LEU A 13 -1.73 -7.39 3.54
N ASN A 14 -1.09 -6.27 3.51
CA ASN A 14 -1.55 -4.92 3.25
C ASN A 14 -3.03 -4.79 2.89
N LEU A 15 -3.87 -4.52 3.88
CA LEU A 15 -5.27 -4.09 3.70
C LEU A 15 -5.34 -2.88 2.74
N VAL A 16 -4.31 -2.05 2.76
CA VAL A 16 -4.09 -0.89 1.89
C VAL A 16 -3.99 -1.29 0.41
N ILE A 17 -3.41 -2.46 0.09
CA ILE A 17 -3.20 -2.94 -1.29
C ILE A 17 -4.53 -3.23 -2.01
N ALA A 18 -5.56 -3.66 -1.29
CA ALA A 18 -6.86 -3.97 -1.89
C ALA A 18 -7.83 -2.77 -1.92
N ALA A 19 -7.55 -1.70 -1.17
CA ALA A 19 -8.48 -0.58 -0.98
C ALA A 19 -8.76 0.18 -2.29
N ILE A 20 -7.73 0.52 -3.06
CA ILE A 20 -7.87 1.28 -4.31
C ILE A 20 -8.69 0.51 -5.35
N PRO A 21 -8.33 -0.74 -5.73
CA PRO A 21 -9.12 -1.51 -6.68
C PRO A 21 -10.57 -1.75 -6.21
N LEU A 22 -10.79 -1.98 -4.92
CA LEU A 22 -12.13 -2.16 -4.36
C LEU A 22 -12.95 -0.87 -4.40
N GLY A 23 -12.33 0.28 -4.10
CA GLY A 23 -12.96 1.58 -4.21
C GLY A 23 -13.41 1.87 -5.64
N ILE A 24 -12.54 1.67 -6.62
CA ILE A 24 -12.83 1.83 -8.05
C ILE A 24 -13.96 0.89 -8.50
N LYS A 25 -13.90 -0.38 -8.14
CA LYS A 25 -14.95 -1.36 -8.46
C LYS A 25 -16.28 -1.01 -7.79
N SER A 26 -16.27 -0.45 -6.59
CA SER A 26 -17.48 0.02 -5.90
C SER A 26 -18.11 1.21 -6.63
N ILE A 27 -17.33 2.18 -7.05
CA ILE A 27 -17.76 3.34 -7.82
C ILE A 27 -18.39 2.89 -9.15
N LYS A 28 -17.68 2.10 -9.93
CA LYS A 28 -18.15 1.58 -11.23
C LYS A 28 -19.42 0.78 -11.06
N TYR A 29 -19.47 -0.12 -10.09
CA TYR A 29 -20.64 -0.94 -9.86
C TYR A 29 -21.87 -0.12 -9.45
N PHE A 30 -21.71 0.89 -8.62
CA PHE A 30 -22.81 1.79 -8.28
C PHE A 30 -23.35 2.50 -9.54
N ILE A 31 -22.47 3.10 -10.35
CA ILE A 31 -22.88 3.82 -11.56
C ILE A 31 -23.54 2.85 -12.56
N ASP A 32 -22.91 1.70 -12.81
CA ASP A 32 -23.39 0.70 -13.76
C ASP A 32 -24.74 0.08 -13.36
N SER A 33 -24.98 -0.05 -12.03
CA SER A 33 -26.19 -0.65 -11.51
C SER A 33 -27.37 0.32 -11.40
N THR A 34 -27.10 1.63 -11.18
CA THR A 34 -28.15 2.59 -10.81
C THR A 34 -28.36 3.68 -11.84
N LEU A 35 -27.37 4.00 -12.65
CA LEU A 35 -27.39 5.16 -13.55
C LEU A 35 -27.28 4.80 -15.04
N ARG A 36 -26.93 3.56 -15.35
CA ARG A 36 -26.81 3.04 -16.71
C ARG A 36 -27.93 2.04 -17.02
N ASP A 37 -28.34 1.98 -18.29
CA ASP A 37 -29.34 1.01 -18.72
C ASP A 37 -28.76 -0.41 -18.68
N HIS A 38 -29.51 -1.35 -18.09
CA HIS A 38 -29.19 -2.76 -18.15
C HIS A 38 -29.54 -3.34 -19.51
N VAL A 39 -28.79 -4.35 -19.97
CA VAL A 39 -28.97 -4.93 -21.29
C VAL A 39 -29.17 -6.44 -21.24
N GLN A 40 -29.87 -6.96 -22.24
CA GLN A 40 -29.96 -8.39 -22.51
C GLN A 40 -28.90 -8.75 -23.54
N PRO A 41 -28.06 -9.78 -23.32
CA PRO A 41 -27.08 -10.21 -24.31
C PRO A 41 -27.76 -10.80 -25.54
N MET A 42 -27.14 -10.63 -26.70
CA MET A 42 -27.54 -11.27 -27.93
C MET A 42 -26.56 -12.41 -28.28
N PRO A 43 -26.97 -13.44 -29.08
CA PRO A 43 -26.06 -14.52 -29.44
C PRO A 43 -24.74 -14.00 -30.02
N GLY A 44 -23.62 -14.46 -29.44
CA GLY A 44 -22.27 -14.01 -29.78
C GLY A 44 -21.79 -12.77 -29.04
N SER A 45 -22.57 -12.25 -28.08
CA SER A 45 -22.07 -11.22 -27.16
C SER A 45 -20.98 -11.80 -26.26
N VAL A 46 -19.93 -11.02 -26.03
CA VAL A 46 -18.89 -11.32 -25.04
C VAL A 46 -19.40 -10.93 -23.67
N LEU A 47 -19.20 -11.84 -22.72
CA LEU A 47 -19.58 -11.65 -21.32
C LEU A 47 -18.35 -11.73 -20.44
N TYR A 48 -18.32 -10.96 -19.35
CA TYR A 48 -17.36 -11.17 -18.27
C TYR A 48 -17.99 -10.87 -16.90
N CYS A 49 -17.42 -11.48 -15.86
CA CYS A 49 -17.75 -11.21 -14.47
C CYS A 49 -16.49 -11.12 -13.62
N ASP A 50 -16.54 -10.34 -12.54
CA ASP A 50 -15.48 -10.28 -11.54
C ASP A 50 -15.55 -11.55 -10.66
N LEU A 51 -14.50 -12.36 -10.64
CA LEU A 51 -14.38 -13.47 -9.69
C LEU A 51 -13.85 -12.97 -8.35
N TRP A 52 -12.83 -12.13 -8.38
CA TRP A 52 -12.18 -11.54 -7.22
C TRP A 52 -11.63 -10.16 -7.56
N VAL A 53 -10.93 -9.49 -6.59
CA VAL A 53 -10.46 -8.09 -6.76
C VAL A 53 -9.63 -7.88 -8.04
N ALA A 54 -8.84 -8.87 -8.43
CA ALA A 54 -7.95 -8.80 -9.59
C ALA A 54 -8.17 -9.93 -10.61
N VAL A 55 -9.29 -10.64 -10.51
CA VAL A 55 -9.54 -11.84 -11.33
C VAL A 55 -10.92 -11.74 -11.95
N GLU A 56 -10.96 -11.78 -13.27
CA GLU A 56 -12.19 -11.80 -14.05
C GLU A 56 -12.34 -13.13 -14.79
N HIS A 57 -13.58 -13.47 -15.11
CA HIS A 57 -13.96 -14.64 -15.91
C HIS A 57 -14.76 -14.18 -17.11
N SER A 58 -14.52 -14.78 -18.27
CA SER A 58 -15.23 -14.43 -19.51
C SER A 58 -15.84 -15.64 -20.20
N GLY A 59 -16.82 -15.37 -21.03
CA GLY A 59 -17.51 -16.34 -21.84
C GLY A 59 -18.30 -15.68 -22.98
N ILE A 60 -18.90 -16.52 -23.83
CA ILE A 60 -19.70 -16.09 -24.98
C ILE A 60 -21.16 -16.47 -24.76
N TYR A 61 -22.06 -15.53 -24.93
CA TYR A 61 -23.49 -15.83 -24.90
C TYR A 61 -23.93 -16.59 -26.16
N VAL A 62 -24.45 -17.79 -25.98
CA VAL A 62 -24.85 -18.67 -27.10
C VAL A 62 -26.36 -18.72 -27.32
N GLY A 63 -27.12 -17.88 -26.62
CA GLY A 63 -28.58 -17.82 -26.70
C GLY A 63 -29.28 -18.61 -25.59
N ASN A 64 -30.60 -18.42 -25.47
CA ASN A 64 -31.47 -19.15 -24.54
C ASN A 64 -31.00 -19.11 -23.06
N GLY A 65 -30.40 -18.00 -22.62
CA GLY A 65 -29.85 -17.86 -21.26
C GLY A 65 -28.63 -18.72 -20.98
N LYS A 66 -27.90 -19.15 -22.03
CA LYS A 66 -26.72 -19.99 -21.91
C LYS A 66 -25.45 -19.25 -22.32
N ILE A 67 -24.37 -19.58 -21.62
CA ILE A 67 -23.03 -19.01 -21.78
C ILE A 67 -22.07 -20.16 -22.02
N ALA A 68 -21.31 -20.11 -23.10
CA ALA A 68 -20.18 -21.01 -23.33
C ALA A 68 -18.94 -20.39 -22.63
N ASN A 69 -18.33 -21.14 -21.74
CA ASN A 69 -17.18 -20.71 -20.96
C ASN A 69 -16.28 -21.90 -20.63
N ILE A 70 -15.07 -21.62 -20.22
CA ILE A 70 -14.15 -22.64 -19.73
C ILE A 70 -14.33 -22.83 -18.22
N VAL A 71 -14.52 -24.08 -17.84
CA VAL A 71 -14.58 -24.51 -16.43
C VAL A 71 -13.43 -25.47 -16.18
N VAL A 72 -12.75 -25.28 -15.04
CA VAL A 72 -11.69 -26.19 -14.61
C VAL A 72 -12.29 -27.38 -13.90
N ASP A 73 -11.93 -28.56 -14.39
CA ASP A 73 -12.35 -29.84 -13.87
C ASP A 73 -11.10 -30.57 -13.34
N GLY A 74 -10.95 -30.65 -12.00
CA GLY A 74 -9.77 -31.23 -11.36
C GLY A 74 -8.50 -30.36 -11.42
N ALA A 75 -7.34 -30.95 -11.11
CA ALA A 75 -6.09 -30.20 -10.92
C ALA A 75 -5.39 -29.76 -12.23
N ALA A 76 -5.77 -30.27 -13.39
CA ALA A 76 -5.04 -30.04 -14.63
C ALA A 76 -5.88 -30.07 -15.91
N THR A 77 -7.20 -30.18 -15.84
CA THR A 77 -8.06 -30.24 -17.01
C THR A 77 -9.08 -29.12 -17.00
N ALA A 78 -9.36 -28.57 -18.18
CA ALA A 78 -10.44 -27.62 -18.37
C ALA A 78 -11.36 -28.10 -19.49
N THR A 79 -12.62 -27.82 -19.34
CA THR A 79 -13.67 -28.19 -20.27
C THR A 79 -14.43 -26.95 -20.70
N VAL A 80 -14.74 -26.83 -21.97
CA VAL A 80 -15.68 -25.81 -22.45
C VAL A 80 -17.09 -26.28 -22.12
N GLU A 81 -17.78 -25.56 -21.27
CA GLU A 81 -19.14 -25.91 -20.85
C GLU A 81 -20.15 -24.85 -21.25
N ARG A 82 -21.40 -25.30 -21.37
CA ARG A 82 -22.56 -24.47 -21.54
C ARG A 82 -23.29 -24.33 -20.20
N CYS A 83 -23.17 -23.18 -19.55
CA CYS A 83 -23.78 -22.94 -18.25
C CYS A 83 -24.85 -21.83 -18.29
N GLY A 84 -25.58 -21.67 -17.19
CA GLY A 84 -26.46 -20.51 -16.97
C GLY A 84 -25.71 -19.38 -16.23
N PRO A 85 -26.33 -18.18 -16.16
CA PRO A 85 -25.74 -17.03 -15.47
C PRO A 85 -25.40 -17.31 -14.01
N GLN A 86 -26.22 -18.07 -13.31
CA GLN A 86 -25.99 -18.45 -11.92
C GLN A 86 -24.73 -19.29 -11.74
N SER A 87 -24.50 -20.24 -12.64
CA SER A 87 -23.29 -21.08 -12.62
C SER A 87 -22.06 -20.28 -13.06
N PHE A 88 -22.21 -19.43 -14.09
CA PHE A 88 -21.14 -18.55 -14.57
C PHE A 88 -20.59 -17.62 -13.48
N THR A 89 -21.46 -17.11 -12.59
CA THR A 89 -21.08 -16.25 -11.46
C THR A 89 -20.89 -17.00 -10.14
N SER A 90 -20.99 -18.34 -10.11
CA SER A 90 -20.98 -19.11 -8.86
C SER A 90 -19.71 -18.98 -8.04
N LYS A 91 -18.56 -18.76 -8.69
CA LYS A 91 -17.25 -18.54 -8.07
C LYS A 91 -16.94 -17.07 -7.80
N SER A 92 -17.87 -16.14 -8.11
CA SER A 92 -17.67 -14.72 -7.89
C SER A 92 -17.86 -14.35 -6.42
N MET A 93 -16.83 -13.77 -5.79
CA MET A 93 -16.91 -13.19 -4.44
C MET A 93 -17.48 -11.76 -4.44
N LEU A 94 -17.49 -11.08 -5.58
CA LEU A 94 -17.95 -9.69 -5.73
C LEU A 94 -19.41 -9.58 -6.18
N GLY A 95 -20.15 -10.68 -6.11
CA GLY A 95 -21.57 -10.73 -6.45
C GLY A 95 -21.83 -11.25 -7.87
N ARG A 96 -23.13 -11.32 -8.24
CA ARG A 96 -23.60 -11.96 -9.48
C ARG A 96 -23.64 -11.00 -10.66
N LYS A 97 -22.56 -10.26 -10.90
CA LYS A 97 -22.48 -9.21 -11.92
C LYS A 97 -21.97 -9.80 -13.23
N ILE A 98 -22.73 -9.63 -14.31
CA ILE A 98 -22.29 -10.00 -15.66
C ILE A 98 -22.31 -8.76 -16.52
N TYR A 99 -21.16 -8.41 -17.08
CA TYR A 99 -21.01 -7.36 -18.07
C TYR A 99 -21.13 -7.93 -19.48
N VAL A 100 -21.79 -7.21 -20.36
CA VAL A 100 -22.08 -7.57 -21.75
C VAL A 100 -21.40 -6.59 -22.68
N SER A 101 -20.79 -7.07 -23.75
CA SER A 101 -20.30 -6.23 -24.86
C SER A 101 -21.43 -5.42 -25.47
N CYS A 102 -21.28 -4.09 -25.50
CA CYS A 102 -22.31 -3.16 -25.96
C CYS A 102 -21.71 -2.07 -26.85
N ASN A 103 -22.60 -1.38 -27.56
CA ASN A 103 -22.35 -0.08 -28.15
C ASN A 103 -23.44 0.91 -27.69
N GLN A 104 -23.52 2.08 -28.30
CA GLN A 104 -24.53 3.09 -27.94
C GLN A 104 -25.98 2.59 -28.11
N ASN A 105 -26.21 1.62 -29.00
CA ASN A 105 -27.56 1.08 -29.30
C ASN A 105 -27.95 -0.12 -28.45
N GLY A 106 -27.05 -0.66 -27.62
CA GLY A 106 -27.30 -1.82 -26.77
C GLY A 106 -26.26 -2.92 -26.92
N ALA A 107 -26.62 -4.17 -26.59
CA ALA A 107 -25.73 -5.31 -26.69
C ALA A 107 -25.28 -5.56 -28.12
N VAL A 108 -23.98 -5.88 -28.29
CA VAL A 108 -23.41 -6.31 -29.56
C VAL A 108 -22.93 -7.75 -29.48
N GLY A 109 -23.07 -8.46 -30.58
CA GLY A 109 -22.64 -9.84 -30.74
C GLY A 109 -22.74 -10.25 -32.21
N HIS A 110 -22.17 -11.38 -32.55
CA HIS A 110 -22.21 -11.89 -33.93
C HIS A 110 -22.57 -13.39 -33.94
N PRO A 111 -23.52 -13.85 -34.80
CA PRO A 111 -23.94 -15.23 -34.82
C PRO A 111 -22.79 -16.23 -34.96
N TRP A 112 -21.76 -15.92 -35.75
CA TRP A 112 -20.58 -16.79 -35.91
C TRP A 112 -19.79 -16.96 -34.62
N VAL A 113 -19.70 -15.94 -33.78
CA VAL A 113 -19.05 -16.02 -32.45
C VAL A 113 -19.81 -16.97 -31.54
N GLY A 114 -21.14 -16.87 -31.53
CA GLY A 114 -22.01 -17.75 -30.75
C GLY A 114 -21.93 -19.20 -31.24
N HIS A 115 -21.98 -19.41 -32.55
CA HIS A 115 -21.86 -20.76 -33.17
C HIS A 115 -20.47 -21.35 -32.94
N GLY A 116 -19.40 -20.57 -33.07
CA GLY A 116 -18.04 -21.00 -32.81
C GLY A 116 -17.86 -21.45 -31.36
N ALA A 117 -18.31 -20.64 -30.42
CA ALA A 117 -18.25 -20.97 -29.00
C ALA A 117 -19.06 -22.24 -28.66
N ASP A 118 -20.22 -22.40 -29.28
CA ASP A 118 -21.10 -23.56 -29.08
C ASP A 118 -20.53 -24.86 -29.68
N ALA A 119 -19.83 -24.76 -30.79
CA ALA A 119 -19.16 -25.90 -31.44
C ALA A 119 -18.05 -26.51 -30.58
N HIS A 120 -17.42 -25.71 -29.74
CA HIS A 120 -16.35 -26.16 -28.84
C HIS A 120 -16.86 -26.71 -27.49
N VAL A 121 -18.18 -26.69 -27.24
CA VAL A 121 -18.73 -27.24 -25.99
C VAL A 121 -18.48 -28.76 -25.91
N GLY A 122 -17.89 -29.17 -24.77
CA GLY A 122 -17.48 -30.55 -24.52
C GLY A 122 -16.00 -30.84 -24.85
N GLU A 123 -15.29 -29.90 -25.45
CA GLU A 123 -13.85 -30.05 -25.65
C GLU A 123 -13.10 -29.95 -24.32
N ARG A 124 -12.08 -30.81 -24.17
CA ARG A 124 -11.22 -30.86 -22.97
C ARG A 124 -9.79 -30.57 -23.35
N SER A 125 -9.10 -29.79 -22.51
CA SER A 125 -7.68 -29.52 -22.68
C SER A 125 -6.94 -29.60 -21.34
N LEU A 126 -5.64 -29.92 -21.41
CA LEU A 126 -4.74 -29.85 -20.26
C LEU A 126 -4.41 -28.40 -19.94
N TYR A 127 -4.36 -28.07 -18.67
CA TYR A 127 -4.40 -26.69 -18.20
C TYR A 127 -3.19 -26.26 -17.39
N GLY A 128 -2.59 -25.12 -17.76
CA GLY A 128 -1.50 -24.52 -17.01
C GLY A 128 -1.89 -23.37 -16.07
N LEU A 129 -3.01 -22.65 -16.33
CA LEU A 129 -3.52 -21.57 -15.47
C LEU A 129 -4.90 -21.12 -15.94
N VAL A 130 -5.90 -21.36 -15.13
CA VAL A 130 -7.34 -21.25 -15.40
C VAL A 130 -7.79 -19.93 -16.00
N ILE A 131 -7.23 -18.83 -15.54
CA ILE A 131 -7.78 -17.49 -15.79
C ILE A 131 -7.36 -16.92 -17.15
N LYS A 132 -6.17 -17.26 -17.61
CA LYS A 132 -5.69 -16.82 -18.95
C LYS A 132 -6.49 -17.43 -20.07
N ASN A 133 -7.02 -18.61 -19.88
CA ASN A 133 -7.64 -19.39 -20.95
C ASN A 133 -9.12 -19.03 -21.19
N CYS A 134 -9.89 -18.56 -20.18
CA CYS A 134 -11.26 -18.11 -20.45
C CYS A 134 -11.28 -16.86 -21.34
N HIS A 135 -10.38 -15.91 -21.11
CA HIS A 135 -10.26 -14.72 -21.95
C HIS A 135 -9.72 -15.07 -23.35
N GLU A 136 -8.76 -15.97 -23.43
CA GLU A 136 -8.22 -16.44 -24.71
C GLU A 136 -9.27 -17.22 -25.53
N PHE A 137 -10.03 -18.11 -24.88
CA PHE A 137 -11.16 -18.77 -25.53
C PHE A 137 -12.15 -17.76 -26.10
N SER A 138 -12.58 -16.79 -25.27
CA SER A 138 -13.51 -15.76 -25.71
C SER A 138 -12.94 -14.91 -26.85
N THR A 139 -11.65 -14.53 -26.76
CA THR A 139 -10.94 -13.79 -27.82
C THR A 139 -10.92 -14.55 -29.13
N LYS A 140 -10.54 -15.83 -29.11
CA LYS A 140 -10.53 -16.69 -30.31
C LYS A 140 -11.92 -16.82 -30.93
N CYS A 141 -12.96 -16.99 -30.12
CA CYS A 141 -14.32 -17.00 -30.63
C CYS A 141 -14.69 -15.71 -31.37
N VAL A 142 -14.23 -14.55 -30.86
CA VAL A 142 -14.46 -13.24 -31.50
C VAL A 142 -13.64 -13.07 -32.78
N GLU A 143 -12.40 -13.55 -32.80
CA GLU A 143 -11.52 -13.48 -33.98
C GLU A 143 -12.07 -14.24 -35.20
N TYR A 144 -12.94 -15.22 -34.99
CA TYR A 144 -13.57 -15.97 -36.06
C TYR A 144 -14.64 -15.19 -36.85
N VAL A 145 -14.93 -13.96 -36.48
CA VAL A 145 -15.87 -13.13 -37.25
C VAL A 145 -15.37 -12.97 -38.70
N GLY A 146 -16.15 -13.52 -39.66
CA GLY A 146 -15.81 -13.47 -41.07
C GLY A 146 -14.98 -14.63 -41.60
N HIS A 147 -14.65 -15.62 -40.78
CA HIS A 147 -14.02 -16.86 -41.23
C HIS A 147 -15.05 -17.99 -41.33
N ALA A 148 -14.80 -18.96 -42.23
CA ALA A 148 -15.58 -20.19 -42.25
C ALA A 148 -15.42 -20.93 -40.90
N ALA A 149 -16.43 -21.72 -40.49
CA ALA A 149 -16.45 -22.43 -39.22
C ALA A 149 -15.09 -23.05 -38.86
N PRO A 150 -14.65 -23.00 -37.62
CA PRO A 150 -13.33 -23.46 -37.23
C PRO A 150 -13.17 -24.95 -37.52
N ASP A 151 -12.21 -25.24 -38.39
CA ASP A 151 -11.91 -26.60 -38.85
C ASP A 151 -10.89 -27.32 -37.94
N LYS A 152 -10.49 -26.69 -36.82
CA LYS A 152 -9.46 -27.19 -35.91
C LYS A 152 -9.95 -27.21 -34.47
N SER A 153 -9.60 -28.30 -33.76
CA SER A 153 -9.85 -28.43 -32.34
C SER A 153 -9.10 -27.38 -31.52
N LEU A 154 -9.63 -27.01 -30.34
CA LEU A 154 -8.95 -26.13 -29.39
C LEU A 154 -7.54 -26.63 -29.02
N GLU A 155 -7.31 -27.94 -29.01
CA GLU A 155 -6.00 -28.55 -28.74
C GLU A 155 -4.91 -28.09 -29.70
N ASP A 156 -5.19 -28.00 -30.99
CA ASP A 156 -4.20 -27.58 -32.00
C ASP A 156 -3.85 -26.11 -31.93
N GLN A 157 -4.67 -25.29 -31.26
CA GLN A 157 -4.52 -23.85 -31.20
C GLN A 157 -3.91 -23.39 -29.87
N VAL A 158 -4.17 -24.09 -28.76
CA VAL A 158 -3.69 -23.74 -27.43
C VAL A 158 -2.19 -24.01 -27.24
N TRP A 159 -1.66 -25.06 -27.90
CA TRP A 159 -0.25 -25.46 -27.75
C TRP A 159 0.77 -24.58 -28.47
N SER A 160 0.34 -23.64 -29.32
CA SER A 160 1.27 -22.78 -30.05
C SER A 160 1.73 -21.54 -29.25
N TRP A 161 1.21 -21.32 -28.03
CA TRP A 161 1.50 -20.11 -27.27
C TRP A 161 1.70 -20.40 -25.77
N VAL A 162 2.94 -20.24 -25.29
CA VAL A 162 3.32 -20.24 -23.86
C VAL A 162 3.57 -18.79 -23.48
N PRO A 163 2.64 -18.11 -22.78
CA PRO A 163 2.87 -16.73 -22.37
C PRO A 163 3.69 -16.63 -21.10
N ASP A 164 4.45 -15.56 -21.03
CA ASP A 164 5.21 -15.13 -19.87
C ASP A 164 4.28 -14.94 -18.64
N LEU A 165 4.63 -15.56 -17.53
CA LEU A 165 3.84 -15.67 -16.29
C LEU A 165 3.58 -14.33 -15.56
N ALA A 166 4.11 -13.21 -16.06
CA ALA A 166 4.14 -11.93 -15.33
C ALA A 166 2.99 -10.96 -15.64
N SER A 167 2.06 -11.26 -16.56
CA SER A 167 1.06 -10.28 -16.98
C SER A 167 -0.37 -10.80 -16.96
N TRP A 168 -1.12 -10.50 -15.89
CA TRP A 168 -2.55 -10.84 -15.75
C TRP A 168 -3.49 -9.83 -16.44
N GLU A 169 -3.13 -8.57 -16.45
CA GLU A 169 -3.91 -7.48 -17.05
C GLU A 169 -4.09 -7.52 -18.59
N PRO A 170 -3.14 -8.05 -19.39
CA PRO A 170 -3.26 -7.96 -20.84
C PRO A 170 -4.42 -8.74 -21.44
N THR A 171 -4.93 -9.79 -20.76
CA THR A 171 -5.87 -10.73 -21.40
C THR A 171 -7.30 -10.21 -21.50
N LEU A 172 -7.87 -9.59 -20.44
CA LEU A 172 -9.20 -8.97 -20.54
C LEU A 172 -9.16 -7.71 -21.42
N LYS A 173 -8.10 -6.91 -21.29
CA LYS A 173 -7.89 -5.73 -22.15
C LYS A 173 -7.79 -6.13 -23.62
N HIS A 174 -7.09 -7.21 -23.92
CA HIS A 174 -7.01 -7.75 -25.29
C HIS A 174 -8.37 -8.25 -25.79
N LEU A 175 -9.12 -8.99 -24.96
CA LEU A 175 -10.49 -9.41 -25.27
C LEU A 175 -11.41 -8.22 -25.56
N LYS A 176 -11.34 -7.18 -24.74
CA LYS A 176 -12.13 -5.95 -24.94
C LYS A 176 -11.75 -5.25 -26.25
N SER A 177 -10.46 -5.11 -26.54
CA SER A 177 -9.98 -4.54 -27.80
C SER A 177 -10.40 -5.37 -29.02
N THR A 178 -10.33 -6.70 -28.93
CA THR A 178 -10.79 -7.58 -30.02
C THR A 178 -12.31 -7.48 -30.22
N ALA A 179 -13.08 -7.37 -29.14
CA ALA A 179 -14.52 -7.16 -29.21
C ALA A 179 -14.87 -5.78 -29.81
N GLU A 180 -14.07 -4.75 -29.53
CA GLU A 180 -14.20 -3.44 -30.17
C GLU A 180 -13.98 -3.55 -31.68
N ASP A 181 -12.87 -4.15 -32.10
CA ASP A 181 -12.48 -4.26 -33.50
C ASP A 181 -13.45 -5.13 -34.32
N LYS A 182 -13.92 -6.25 -33.76
CA LYS A 182 -14.69 -7.25 -34.50
C LYS A 182 -16.20 -7.13 -34.33
N LEU A 183 -16.66 -6.65 -33.17
CA LEU A 183 -18.07 -6.55 -32.84
C LEU A 183 -18.57 -5.10 -32.74
N GLY A 184 -17.65 -4.12 -32.74
CA GLY A 184 -17.97 -2.72 -32.50
C GLY A 184 -18.39 -2.44 -31.05
N ALA A 185 -17.87 -3.20 -30.09
CA ALA A 185 -18.11 -3.00 -28.67
C ALA A 185 -17.36 -1.77 -28.18
N SER A 186 -18.06 -0.72 -27.80
CA SER A 186 -17.48 0.53 -27.28
C SER A 186 -17.75 0.74 -25.80
N THR A 187 -18.59 -0.09 -25.20
CA THR A 187 -19.02 0.04 -23.79
C THR A 187 -19.45 -1.32 -23.25
N TRP A 188 -19.48 -1.44 -21.93
CA TRP A 188 -19.84 -2.67 -21.22
C TRP A 188 -20.92 -2.36 -20.20
N ARG A 189 -22.11 -3.02 -20.33
CA ARG A 189 -23.24 -2.77 -19.46
C ARG A 189 -23.66 -4.04 -18.73
N LEU A 190 -24.27 -3.88 -17.56
CA LEU A 190 -24.72 -4.99 -16.74
C LEU A 190 -25.92 -5.72 -17.34
N TRP A 191 -25.91 -7.03 -17.23
CA TRP A 191 -27.04 -7.89 -17.45
C TRP A 191 -27.68 -8.26 -16.10
N ASP A 192 -28.84 -7.66 -15.80
CA ASP A 192 -29.62 -8.02 -14.60
C ASP A 192 -30.48 -9.27 -14.90
N TRP A 193 -29.81 -10.42 -14.96
CA TRP A 193 -30.39 -11.69 -15.40
C TRP A 193 -31.40 -12.30 -14.40
N ASP A 194 -31.34 -11.94 -13.11
CA ASP A 194 -32.22 -12.42 -12.04
C ASP A 194 -33.07 -11.31 -11.41
N GLY A 195 -32.96 -10.08 -11.90
CA GLY A 195 -33.66 -8.91 -11.36
C GLY A 195 -33.13 -8.42 -10.03
N SER A 196 -32.01 -8.98 -9.55
CA SER A 196 -31.48 -8.65 -8.23
C SER A 196 -30.91 -7.24 -8.14
N ILE A 197 -30.36 -6.74 -9.24
CA ILE A 197 -29.79 -5.37 -9.29
C ILE A 197 -30.90 -4.33 -9.24
N ALA A 198 -31.96 -4.51 -10.05
CA ALA A 198 -33.11 -3.61 -10.05
C ALA A 198 -33.86 -3.60 -8.72
N ASN A 199 -33.99 -4.78 -8.07
CA ASN A 199 -34.73 -4.92 -6.81
C ASN A 199 -33.92 -4.48 -5.58
N ASN A 200 -32.59 -4.52 -5.63
CA ASN A 200 -31.71 -4.16 -4.52
C ASN A 200 -30.42 -3.51 -5.04
N PRO A 201 -30.53 -2.27 -5.58
CA PRO A 201 -29.37 -1.58 -6.12
C PRO A 201 -28.32 -1.32 -5.01
N PRO A 202 -27.02 -1.31 -5.35
CA PRO A 202 -25.97 -1.01 -4.40
C PRO A 202 -26.13 0.41 -3.85
N PRO A 203 -25.76 0.67 -2.58
CA PRO A 203 -25.74 2.02 -2.04
C PRO A 203 -24.67 2.86 -2.75
N GLU A 204 -24.91 4.17 -2.76
CA GLU A 204 -23.90 5.12 -3.25
C GLU A 204 -22.61 4.99 -2.40
N PRO A 205 -21.43 4.95 -3.02
CA PRO A 205 -20.16 4.94 -2.28
C PRO A 205 -20.01 6.21 -1.43
N ASP A 206 -19.36 6.08 -0.30
CA ASP A 206 -18.93 7.25 0.48
C ASP A 206 -17.71 7.87 -0.19
N TRP A 207 -17.96 8.85 -1.07
CA TRP A 207 -16.94 9.54 -1.85
C TRP A 207 -15.91 10.25 -0.98
N GLN A 208 -16.37 10.79 0.17
CA GLN A 208 -15.47 11.48 1.09
C GLN A 208 -14.53 10.48 1.77
N ALA A 209 -15.07 9.38 2.27
CA ALA A 209 -14.26 8.33 2.88
C ALA A 209 -13.23 7.75 1.90
N LEU A 210 -13.61 7.53 0.62
CA LEU A 210 -12.68 7.07 -0.41
C LEU A 210 -11.58 8.10 -0.72
N ALA A 211 -11.94 9.39 -0.78
CA ALA A 211 -10.97 10.46 -0.99
C ALA A 211 -10.01 10.62 0.21
N ASP A 212 -10.55 10.55 1.43
CA ASP A 212 -9.76 10.64 2.66
C ASP A 212 -8.79 9.44 2.77
N GLU A 213 -9.22 8.23 2.44
CA GLU A 213 -8.38 7.04 2.43
C GLU A 213 -7.22 7.19 1.44
N LEU A 214 -7.47 7.64 0.21
CA LEU A 214 -6.45 7.94 -0.78
C LEU A 214 -5.47 9.03 -0.33
N ALA A 215 -6.00 10.13 0.24
CA ALA A 215 -5.19 11.27 0.65
C ALA A 215 -4.26 10.97 1.84
N HIS A 216 -4.69 10.06 2.75
CA HIS A 216 -3.92 9.70 3.95
C HIS A 216 -3.12 8.41 3.80
N MET A 217 -3.18 7.76 2.65
CA MET A 217 -2.36 6.60 2.34
C MET A 217 -0.86 6.99 2.29
N PRO A 218 0.06 6.17 2.85
CA PRO A 218 1.49 6.42 2.74
C PRO A 218 1.94 6.53 1.28
N LEU A 219 2.63 7.62 0.95
CA LEU A 219 3.12 7.89 -0.39
C LEU A 219 4.48 7.22 -0.61
N ASN A 220 4.47 6.03 -1.18
CA ASN A 220 5.63 5.19 -1.44
C ASN A 220 5.53 4.51 -2.82
N PRO A 221 6.59 3.86 -3.32
CA PRO A 221 6.55 3.17 -4.61
C PRO A 221 5.41 2.14 -4.74
N GLU A 222 5.12 1.38 -3.69
CA GLU A 222 4.07 0.35 -3.68
C GLU A 222 2.67 0.96 -3.87
N SER A 223 2.39 2.06 -3.18
CA SER A 223 1.13 2.79 -3.32
C SER A 223 0.95 3.34 -4.73
N ILE A 224 2.01 3.87 -5.33
CA ILE A 224 1.99 4.43 -6.67
C ILE A 224 1.81 3.35 -7.75
N GLU A 225 2.41 2.17 -7.56
CA GLU A 225 2.20 1.03 -8.45
C GLU A 225 0.72 0.60 -8.52
N GLN A 226 -0.07 0.93 -7.50
CA GLN A 226 -1.51 0.67 -7.48
C GLN A 226 -2.34 1.86 -7.98
N ILE A 227 -1.94 3.07 -7.64
CA ILE A 227 -2.64 4.28 -8.08
C ILE A 227 -2.61 4.41 -9.60
N ARG A 228 -1.47 4.16 -10.25
CA ARG A 228 -1.34 4.33 -11.71
C ARG A 228 -2.26 3.45 -12.54
N PRO A 229 -2.35 2.12 -12.30
CA PRO A 229 -3.33 1.28 -12.99
C PRO A 229 -4.77 1.69 -12.69
N GLY A 230 -5.07 2.01 -11.42
CA GLY A 230 -6.37 2.48 -11.00
C GLY A 230 -6.78 3.79 -11.68
N LEU A 231 -5.86 4.74 -11.78
CA LEU A 231 -6.05 5.99 -12.51
C LEU A 231 -6.35 5.74 -13.99
N ALA A 232 -5.56 4.88 -14.64
CA ALA A 232 -5.80 4.51 -16.04
C ALA A 232 -7.16 3.83 -16.23
N GLU A 233 -7.59 2.98 -15.30
CA GLU A 233 -8.91 2.35 -15.30
C GLU A 233 -10.02 3.38 -15.15
N MET A 234 -9.89 4.33 -14.23
CA MET A 234 -10.89 5.39 -14.02
C MET A 234 -11.02 6.30 -15.23
N GLN A 235 -9.90 6.72 -15.82
CA GLN A 235 -9.89 7.53 -17.05
C GLN A 235 -10.53 6.79 -18.23
N ALA A 236 -10.23 5.51 -18.39
CA ALA A 236 -10.87 4.67 -19.42
C ALA A 236 -12.37 4.53 -19.18
N TYR A 237 -12.79 4.38 -17.92
CA TYR A 237 -14.20 4.31 -17.57
C TYR A 237 -14.93 5.64 -17.79
N GLU A 238 -14.35 6.77 -17.45
CA GLU A 238 -14.91 8.09 -17.74
C GLU A 238 -15.11 8.29 -19.26
N ALA A 239 -14.14 7.87 -20.06
CA ALA A 239 -14.24 7.92 -21.52
C ALA A 239 -15.36 6.99 -22.05
N GLU A 240 -15.48 5.78 -21.48
CA GLU A 240 -16.53 4.80 -21.82
C GLU A 240 -17.93 5.39 -21.62
N ILE A 241 -18.17 6.05 -20.49
CA ILE A 241 -19.49 6.60 -20.13
C ILE A 241 -19.71 8.06 -20.58
N ALA A 242 -18.77 8.65 -21.31
CA ALA A 242 -18.80 10.07 -21.66
C ALA A 242 -20.09 10.48 -22.40
N ASN A 243 -20.60 9.62 -23.26
CA ASN A 243 -21.78 9.86 -24.09
C ASN A 243 -23.08 9.29 -23.47
N GLU A 244 -23.04 8.72 -22.27
CA GLU A 244 -24.20 8.19 -21.58
C GLU A 244 -24.92 9.27 -20.75
N ASN A 245 -26.19 9.05 -20.39
CA ASN A 245 -26.98 10.02 -19.64
C ASN A 245 -26.73 9.92 -18.13
N ILE A 246 -25.50 10.18 -17.71
CA ILE A 246 -25.13 10.19 -16.29
C ILE A 246 -25.36 11.59 -15.69
N PRO A 247 -26.00 11.73 -14.52
CA PRO A 247 -26.22 13.02 -13.87
C PRO A 247 -24.93 13.83 -13.70
N ALA A 248 -24.98 15.15 -13.95
CA ALA A 248 -23.83 16.04 -13.90
C ALA A 248 -23.12 16.00 -12.52
N ALA A 249 -23.89 15.93 -11.43
CA ALA A 249 -23.34 15.80 -10.08
C ALA A 249 -22.49 14.53 -9.91
N MET A 250 -22.92 13.41 -10.49
CA MET A 250 -22.16 12.15 -10.44
C MET A 250 -20.90 12.22 -11.26
N ARG A 251 -20.96 12.79 -12.48
CA ARG A 251 -19.77 13.04 -13.29
C ARG A 251 -18.75 13.93 -12.58
N GLN A 252 -19.23 14.93 -11.83
CA GLN A 252 -18.35 15.80 -11.06
C GLN A 252 -17.65 15.04 -9.93
N LYS A 253 -18.38 14.18 -9.19
CA LYS A 253 -17.78 13.33 -8.14
C LYS A 253 -16.73 12.36 -8.72
N LEU A 254 -17.05 11.73 -9.85
CA LEU A 254 -16.13 10.82 -10.54
C LEU A 254 -14.85 11.54 -10.96
N ARG A 255 -14.98 12.69 -11.64
CA ARG A 255 -13.82 13.51 -12.04
C ARG A 255 -12.99 13.99 -10.86
N ALA A 256 -13.64 14.40 -9.76
CA ALA A 256 -12.91 14.82 -8.55
C ALA A 256 -12.07 13.68 -7.97
N HIS A 257 -12.59 12.45 -7.99
CA HIS A 257 -11.87 11.27 -7.53
C HIS A 257 -10.68 10.93 -8.46
N THR A 258 -10.89 10.96 -9.79
CA THR A 258 -9.83 10.75 -10.78
C THR A 258 -8.75 11.83 -10.66
N GLN A 259 -9.15 13.11 -10.50
CA GLN A 259 -8.22 14.22 -10.33
C GLN A 259 -7.38 14.08 -9.06
N LEU A 260 -7.97 13.62 -7.95
CA LEU A 260 -7.20 13.35 -6.73
C LEU A 260 -6.12 12.28 -6.96
N MET A 261 -6.43 11.22 -7.70
CA MET A 261 -5.44 10.20 -8.05
C MET A 261 -4.32 10.76 -8.93
N GLU A 262 -4.65 11.63 -9.89
CA GLU A 262 -3.67 12.36 -10.73
C GLU A 262 -2.76 13.25 -9.88
N ASP A 263 -3.36 14.03 -8.97
CA ASP A 263 -2.63 14.95 -8.10
C ASP A 263 -1.68 14.19 -7.15
N ILE A 264 -2.11 13.03 -6.62
CA ILE A 264 -1.27 12.15 -5.79
C ILE A 264 -0.08 11.62 -6.62
N ALA A 265 -0.34 11.12 -7.83
CA ALA A 265 0.71 10.60 -8.72
C ALA A 265 1.70 11.69 -9.13
N ALA A 266 1.21 12.88 -9.44
CA ALA A 266 2.04 14.05 -9.79
C ALA A 266 2.88 14.50 -8.58
N LYS A 267 2.28 14.56 -7.39
CA LYS A 267 3.00 14.93 -6.15
C LYS A 267 4.09 13.93 -5.82
N TYR A 268 3.85 12.64 -6.00
CA TYR A 268 4.89 11.63 -5.82
C TYR A 268 6.09 11.87 -6.74
N GLU A 269 5.87 12.15 -8.03
CA GLU A 269 6.97 12.44 -8.97
C GLU A 269 7.77 13.68 -8.56
N GLU A 270 7.11 14.69 -8.01
CA GLU A 270 7.76 15.90 -7.49
C GLU A 270 8.65 15.60 -6.28
N VAL A 271 8.18 14.75 -5.35
CA VAL A 271 8.83 14.56 -4.04
C VAL A 271 9.54 13.22 -3.87
N LYS A 272 9.57 12.33 -4.88
CA LYS A 272 10.13 10.98 -4.79
C LYS A 272 11.57 10.94 -4.30
N ASP A 273 12.37 11.93 -4.67
CA ASP A 273 13.77 12.04 -4.23
C ASP A 273 13.88 12.35 -2.74
N PHE A 274 12.95 13.16 -2.21
CA PHE A 274 12.84 13.43 -0.78
C PHE A 274 12.36 12.18 -0.02
N LEU A 275 11.30 11.53 -0.52
CA LEU A 275 10.76 10.31 0.10
C LEU A 275 11.80 9.17 0.16
N ALA A 276 12.64 9.07 -0.87
CA ALA A 276 13.74 8.09 -0.91
C ALA A 276 14.79 8.31 0.19
N GLN A 277 14.91 9.54 0.73
CA GLN A 277 15.80 9.83 1.87
C GLN A 277 15.15 9.54 3.23
N CYS A 278 13.82 9.40 3.25
CA CYS A 278 13.03 9.14 4.46
C CYS A 278 12.05 7.97 4.23
N PRO A 279 12.52 6.76 3.88
CA PRO A 279 11.67 5.66 3.37
C PRO A 279 10.60 5.22 4.38
N ASP A 280 10.89 5.31 5.66
CA ASP A 280 9.96 4.87 6.71
C ASP A 280 9.13 6.02 7.31
N ALA A 281 9.22 7.24 6.79
CA ALA A 281 8.54 8.39 7.37
C ALA A 281 7.01 8.35 7.22
N GLY A 282 6.49 7.53 6.30
CA GLY A 282 5.05 7.31 6.13
C GLY A 282 4.27 8.55 5.70
N PHE A 283 4.92 9.52 5.02
CA PHE A 283 4.26 10.71 4.53
C PHE A 283 3.12 10.37 3.57
N SER A 284 1.95 10.95 3.82
CA SER A 284 0.80 10.87 2.92
C SER A 284 0.73 12.09 2.00
N TYR A 285 -0.15 12.02 0.99
CA TYR A 285 -0.45 13.18 0.14
C TYR A 285 -0.99 14.36 0.96
N ALA A 286 -1.90 14.09 1.90
CA ALA A 286 -2.46 15.12 2.78
C ALA A 286 -1.38 15.82 3.62
N ASP A 287 -0.41 15.07 4.14
CA ASP A 287 0.71 15.62 4.90
C ASP A 287 1.58 16.53 4.05
N LEU A 288 1.90 16.11 2.82
CA LEU A 288 2.72 16.88 1.89
C LEU A 288 1.99 18.11 1.35
N GLN A 289 0.69 18.06 1.20
CA GLN A 289 -0.15 19.22 0.88
C GLN A 289 -0.17 20.21 2.06
N ALA A 290 -0.36 19.73 3.29
CA ALA A 290 -0.30 20.57 4.50
C ALA A 290 1.08 21.20 4.67
N ALA A 291 2.15 20.54 4.23
CA ALA A 291 3.52 21.06 4.18
C ALA A 291 3.78 22.00 2.98
N GLY A 292 2.76 22.44 2.26
CA GLY A 292 2.88 23.30 1.07
C GLY A 292 3.78 24.50 1.27
N GLY A 293 4.65 24.80 0.26
CA GLY A 293 5.66 25.86 0.28
C GLY A 293 7.06 25.42 0.72
N GLU A 294 7.26 24.16 1.14
CA GLU A 294 8.60 23.59 1.33
C GLU A 294 9.23 23.21 -0.02
N ASP A 295 10.52 23.52 -0.17
CA ASP A 295 11.31 23.05 -1.32
C ASP A 295 11.83 21.62 -1.04
N PHE A 296 11.03 20.63 -1.40
CA PHE A 296 11.38 19.22 -1.21
C PHE A 296 12.61 18.80 -2.02
N THR A 297 12.89 19.48 -3.14
CA THR A 297 14.09 19.23 -3.94
C THR A 297 15.33 19.68 -3.19
N ALA A 298 15.29 20.88 -2.62
CA ALA A 298 16.39 21.38 -1.80
C ALA A 298 16.58 20.55 -0.52
N LEU A 299 15.49 20.11 0.14
CA LEU A 299 15.54 19.20 1.28
C LEU A 299 16.18 17.85 0.91
N ALA A 300 15.80 17.26 -0.23
CA ALA A 300 16.39 16.02 -0.72
C ALA A 300 17.89 16.17 -1.00
N GLN A 301 18.32 17.27 -1.60
CA GLN A 301 19.74 17.56 -1.84
C GLN A 301 20.52 17.74 -0.53
N ALA A 302 19.95 18.46 0.44
CA ALA A 302 20.57 18.64 1.75
C ALA A 302 20.71 17.32 2.53
N LEU A 303 19.78 16.39 2.36
CA LEU A 303 19.81 15.07 2.98
C LEU A 303 20.80 14.12 2.28
N ARG A 304 20.99 14.26 0.95
CA ARG A 304 21.89 13.40 0.19
C ARG A 304 23.35 13.59 0.59
N GLY A 305 23.98 12.48 1.00
CA GLY A 305 25.44 12.44 1.11
C GLY A 305 26.03 13.07 2.37
N ASN A 306 25.24 13.42 3.36
CA ASN A 306 25.78 14.02 4.58
C ASN A 306 26.20 12.95 5.61
N ALA A 307 27.39 12.37 5.39
CA ALA A 307 27.99 11.40 6.31
C ALA A 307 28.16 11.96 7.72
N ALA A 308 28.36 13.28 7.85
CA ALA A 308 28.49 13.98 9.12
C ALA A 308 27.20 13.92 9.93
N ILE A 309 26.03 14.05 9.27
CA ILE A 309 24.71 13.93 9.92
C ILE A 309 24.53 12.50 10.47
N GLN A 310 24.84 11.48 9.68
CA GLN A 310 24.70 10.09 10.12
C GLN A 310 25.68 9.76 11.26
N GLU A 311 26.89 10.28 11.20
CA GLU A 311 27.88 10.08 12.27
C GLU A 311 27.43 10.79 13.57
N LEU A 312 26.95 12.02 13.47
CA LEU A 312 26.45 12.78 14.61
C LEU A 312 25.25 12.06 15.26
N ALA A 313 24.28 11.61 14.46
CA ALA A 313 23.10 10.90 14.97
C ALA A 313 23.47 9.57 15.67
N ARG A 314 24.48 8.88 15.17
CA ARG A 314 25.00 7.64 15.82
C ARG A 314 25.76 7.91 17.11
N LYS A 315 26.39 9.07 17.23
CA LYS A 315 27.10 9.48 18.45
C LYS A 315 26.15 9.95 19.54
N MET A 316 25.01 10.54 19.16
CA MET A 316 24.04 11.05 20.13
C MET A 316 23.31 9.94 20.86
N GLY A 317 23.11 10.14 22.13
CA GLY A 317 22.46 9.22 23.03
C GLY A 317 23.40 8.16 23.58
N ARG A 318 23.46 8.06 24.89
CA ARG A 318 24.35 7.10 25.56
C ARG A 318 23.78 5.70 25.53
N ALA A 319 24.70 4.71 25.49
CA ALA A 319 24.33 3.31 25.55
C ALA A 319 23.58 2.96 26.84
N TYR A 320 22.29 2.71 26.73
CA TYR A 320 21.49 2.16 27.82
C TYR A 320 21.78 0.67 27.96
N ILE A 321 22.48 0.28 29.01
CA ILE A 321 22.62 -1.13 29.37
C ILE A 321 21.38 -1.49 30.18
N SER A 322 20.32 -1.98 29.52
CA SER A 322 19.25 -2.60 30.27
C SER A 322 19.77 -3.93 30.81
N GLU A 323 19.97 -4.00 32.12
CA GLU A 323 20.05 -5.28 32.84
C GLU A 323 18.69 -5.99 32.81
N GLN A 324 18.30 -6.52 31.67
CA GLN A 324 17.25 -7.54 31.69
C GLN A 324 17.86 -8.83 32.22
N ARG A 325 17.49 -9.16 33.45
CA ARG A 325 17.79 -10.45 34.08
C ARG A 325 17.52 -11.56 33.09
N LYS A 326 18.55 -12.39 32.83
CA LYS A 326 18.49 -13.64 32.09
C LYS A 326 17.35 -14.52 32.62
N LYS A 327 16.17 -14.47 32.04
CA LYS A 327 15.24 -15.58 32.07
C LYS A 327 15.68 -16.53 30.96
N GLN A 328 16.27 -17.66 31.36
CA GLN A 328 16.48 -18.80 30.48
C GLN A 328 15.12 -19.30 30.01
N THR A 329 14.68 -18.83 28.86
CA THR A 329 13.52 -19.40 28.19
C THR A 329 14.07 -20.30 27.09
N ARG A 330 13.84 -21.61 27.23
CA ARG A 330 14.04 -22.55 26.12
C ARG A 330 13.11 -22.12 24.99
N ILE A 331 13.68 -21.58 23.93
CA ILE A 331 12.92 -21.26 22.72
C ILE A 331 12.93 -22.52 21.86
N PRO A 332 11.77 -23.09 21.52
CA PRO A 332 11.69 -24.15 20.53
C PRO A 332 12.10 -23.59 19.19
N GLN A 333 13.17 -24.07 18.62
CA GLN A 333 13.58 -23.68 17.27
C GLN A 333 12.98 -24.68 16.29
N ALA A 334 12.24 -24.18 15.28
CA ALA A 334 11.68 -24.99 14.23
C ALA A 334 12.80 -25.68 13.43
N SER A 335 12.88 -26.99 13.52
CA SER A 335 13.75 -27.81 12.68
C SER A 335 13.03 -28.14 11.37
N ARG A 336 13.73 -28.07 10.24
CA ARG A 336 13.18 -28.43 8.93
C ARG A 336 13.16 -29.93 8.64
N SER A 337 13.65 -30.78 9.55
CA SER A 337 13.97 -32.17 9.26
C SER A 337 13.21 -33.22 10.11
N GLU A 338 12.56 -32.85 11.19
CA GLU A 338 11.88 -33.83 12.05
C GLU A 338 10.40 -33.50 12.23
N VAL A 339 9.54 -34.45 11.86
CA VAL A 339 8.10 -34.36 12.07
C VAL A 339 7.81 -34.72 13.52
N HIS A 340 7.28 -33.80 14.29
CA HIS A 340 6.93 -33.99 15.70
C HIS A 340 5.43 -34.29 15.90
N GLY A 341 4.59 -33.76 15.01
CA GLY A 341 3.15 -33.90 15.12
C GLY A 341 2.41 -33.29 13.94
N THR A 342 1.16 -33.00 14.15
CA THR A 342 0.32 -32.28 13.21
C THR A 342 -0.34 -31.10 13.93
N HIS A 343 -0.43 -29.96 13.25
CA HIS A 343 -1.14 -28.80 13.75
C HIS A 343 -1.98 -28.18 12.63
N ARG A 344 -2.75 -27.16 12.95
CA ARG A 344 -3.57 -26.45 11.97
C ARG A 344 -2.87 -25.16 11.55
N SER A 345 -2.70 -24.98 10.25
CA SER A 345 -2.06 -23.78 9.69
C SER A 345 -2.52 -23.53 8.25
N ASP A 346 -1.96 -22.48 7.64
CA ASP A 346 -2.11 -22.14 6.22
C ASP A 346 -0.89 -22.54 5.37
N ASP A 347 0.06 -23.30 5.96
CA ASP A 347 1.29 -23.70 5.26
C ASP A 347 1.03 -24.87 4.29
N VAL A 348 0.69 -24.52 3.04
CA VAL A 348 0.41 -25.49 1.97
C VAL A 348 1.61 -26.38 1.62
N MET A 349 2.84 -25.98 1.98
CA MET A 349 4.05 -26.78 1.73
C MET A 349 4.20 -27.97 2.68
N ARG A 350 3.40 -27.99 3.74
CA ARG A 350 3.43 -29.01 4.80
C ARG A 350 2.11 -29.72 4.98
N LEU A 351 1.25 -29.69 3.96
CA LEU A 351 -0.06 -30.33 4.01
C LEU A 351 0.05 -31.85 4.26
N LEU A 352 -0.85 -32.36 5.07
CA LEU A 352 -1.07 -33.79 5.14
C LEU A 352 -1.72 -34.28 3.84
N PRO A 353 -1.39 -35.52 3.38
CA PRO A 353 -2.04 -36.11 2.20
C PRO A 353 -3.57 -36.14 2.29
N SER A 354 -4.14 -36.26 3.49
CA SER A 354 -5.59 -36.22 3.71
C SER A 354 -6.24 -34.88 3.33
N GLU A 355 -5.54 -33.76 3.44
CA GLU A 355 -6.06 -32.48 3.00
C GLU A 355 -5.99 -32.31 1.47
N LEU A 356 -5.02 -32.96 0.81
CA LEU A 356 -4.94 -32.99 -0.65
C LEU A 356 -6.10 -33.77 -1.29
N LEU A 357 -6.61 -34.81 -0.61
CA LEU A 357 -7.77 -35.56 -1.07
C LEU A 357 -9.04 -34.69 -1.13
N ASN A 358 -9.13 -33.64 -0.34
CA ASN A 358 -10.25 -32.71 -0.40
C ASN A 358 -10.26 -31.88 -1.71
N LEU A 359 -9.15 -31.80 -2.42
CA LEU A 359 -9.07 -31.13 -3.74
C LEU A 359 -9.52 -32.05 -4.89
N GLU A 360 -9.62 -33.36 -4.67
CA GLU A 360 -10.05 -34.34 -5.68
C GLU A 360 -11.58 -34.48 -5.72
N ASP A 361 -12.29 -33.97 -4.73
CA ASP A 361 -13.75 -34.04 -4.65
C ASP A 361 -14.34 -32.63 -4.72
N GLU A 362 -15.15 -32.36 -5.75
CA GLU A 362 -15.78 -31.04 -6.00
C GLU A 362 -16.61 -30.53 -4.79
N ALA A 363 -17.20 -31.43 -4.00
CA ALA A 363 -17.94 -31.08 -2.79
C ALA A 363 -17.01 -30.66 -1.64
N LEU A 364 -15.80 -31.19 -1.59
CA LEU A 364 -14.81 -30.98 -0.54
C LEU A 364 -13.79 -29.87 -0.90
N GLU A 365 -13.66 -29.50 -2.16
CA GLU A 365 -12.77 -28.44 -2.60
C GLU A 365 -13.08 -27.12 -1.89
N ASN A 366 -14.34 -26.76 -1.78
CA ASN A 366 -14.75 -25.56 -1.06
C ASN A 366 -14.40 -25.62 0.44
N LEU A 367 -14.43 -26.81 1.03
CA LEU A 367 -14.01 -27.02 2.41
C LEU A 367 -12.50 -26.85 2.57
N PHE A 368 -11.71 -27.30 1.60
CA PHE A 368 -10.27 -27.07 1.59
C PHE A 368 -9.94 -25.57 1.57
N TYR A 369 -10.55 -24.80 0.67
CA TYR A 369 -10.31 -23.35 0.61
C TYR A 369 -10.82 -22.62 1.87
N ALA A 370 -11.94 -23.03 2.43
CA ALA A 370 -12.42 -22.47 3.70
C ALA A 370 -11.39 -22.70 4.82
N ARG A 371 -10.88 -23.95 4.93
CA ARG A 371 -9.85 -24.30 5.93
C ARG A 371 -8.52 -23.58 5.70
N LEU A 372 -8.13 -23.35 4.43
CA LEU A 372 -6.95 -22.58 4.10
C LEU A 372 -7.09 -21.13 4.59
N LEU A 373 -8.22 -20.50 4.30
CA LEU A 373 -8.53 -19.13 4.73
C LEU A 373 -8.62 -18.99 6.24
N GLU A 374 -9.18 -20.00 6.91
CA GLU A 374 -9.31 -20.04 8.36
C GLU A 374 -8.03 -20.53 9.08
N LYS A 375 -6.95 -20.85 8.33
CA LYS A 375 -5.71 -21.45 8.87
C LYS A 375 -5.95 -22.77 9.62
N GLN A 376 -6.90 -23.55 9.14
CA GLN A 376 -7.35 -24.78 9.75
C GLN A 376 -6.93 -26.05 8.98
N LEU A 377 -6.10 -25.90 7.92
CA LEU A 377 -5.54 -27.04 7.21
C LEU A 377 -4.64 -27.86 8.14
N GLN A 378 -4.76 -29.16 8.09
CA GLN A 378 -3.86 -30.05 8.83
C GLN A 378 -2.49 -30.11 8.14
N THR A 379 -1.47 -29.68 8.85
CA THR A 379 -0.10 -29.59 8.37
C THR A 379 0.86 -30.31 9.33
N TYR A 380 1.99 -30.77 8.79
CA TYR A 380 3.03 -31.34 9.63
C TYR A 380 3.67 -30.30 10.52
N GLU A 381 3.73 -30.57 11.82
CA GLU A 381 4.49 -29.79 12.78
C GLU A 381 5.93 -30.28 12.79
N LEU A 382 6.86 -29.40 12.39
CA LEU A 382 8.28 -29.66 12.41
C LEU A 382 8.89 -29.00 13.65
N GLN A 383 9.26 -29.78 14.61
CA GLN A 383 10.02 -29.31 15.79
C GLN A 383 11.33 -30.06 15.88
N GLY A 384 12.42 -29.33 16.08
CA GLY A 384 13.70 -29.87 16.41
C GLY A 384 14.20 -29.26 17.71
N THR A 385 14.73 -30.08 18.61
CA THR A 385 15.49 -29.60 19.75
C THR A 385 16.94 -29.57 19.35
N THR A 386 17.43 -28.41 18.93
CA THR A 386 18.87 -28.20 18.85
C THR A 386 19.35 -27.77 20.23
N GLN A 387 20.21 -28.56 20.83
CA GLN A 387 21.03 -28.09 21.95
C GLN A 387 21.99 -27.06 21.35
N ALA A 388 21.61 -25.80 21.36
CA ALA A 388 22.55 -24.73 21.08
C ALA A 388 23.58 -24.70 22.23
N PRO A 389 24.90 -24.71 21.93
CA PRO A 389 25.89 -24.45 22.95
C PRO A 389 25.55 -23.09 23.59
N SER A 390 25.54 -23.04 24.90
CA SER A 390 25.13 -21.92 25.73
C SER A 390 26.11 -20.76 25.72
N GLU A 391 26.55 -20.34 24.55
CA GLU A 391 27.35 -19.14 24.34
C GLU A 391 26.99 -18.51 23.00
N THR A 392 25.71 -18.23 22.76
CA THR A 392 25.36 -17.06 21.98
C THR A 392 25.29 -15.92 23.00
N THR A 393 26.39 -15.22 23.09
CA THR A 393 26.36 -13.82 23.50
C THR A 393 25.39 -13.17 22.53
N GLU A 394 24.11 -13.03 22.91
CA GLU A 394 23.25 -12.04 22.27
C GLU A 394 24.07 -10.77 22.36
N ALA A 395 24.52 -10.30 21.20
CA ALA A 395 25.10 -8.98 21.13
C ALA A 395 24.06 -8.07 21.75
N GLN A 396 24.31 -7.64 22.99
CA GLN A 396 23.51 -6.65 23.67
C GLN A 396 23.41 -5.50 22.67
N ARG A 397 22.26 -5.35 22.01
CA ARG A 397 21.98 -4.15 21.22
C ARG A 397 22.12 -3.02 22.21
N LYS A 398 23.21 -2.27 22.08
CA LYS A 398 23.36 -1.01 22.79
C LYS A 398 22.22 -0.13 22.33
N ARG A 399 21.14 -0.04 23.10
CA ARG A 399 20.13 0.99 22.89
C ARG A 399 20.78 2.30 23.28
N THR A 400 20.97 3.16 22.33
CA THR A 400 21.37 4.54 22.55
C THR A 400 20.17 5.30 23.12
N GLY A 401 20.41 6.32 23.97
CA GLY A 401 19.36 7.08 24.64
C GLY A 401 18.52 7.94 23.69
N PRO A 402 17.41 8.54 24.18
CA PRO A 402 16.60 9.49 23.44
C PRO A 402 17.36 10.80 23.18
N VAL A 403 16.78 11.70 22.37
CA VAL A 403 17.38 12.99 22.02
C VAL A 403 16.37 14.13 22.25
N VAL A 404 16.83 15.24 22.85
CA VAL A 404 16.09 16.49 22.90
C VAL A 404 16.79 17.50 21.99
N ALA A 405 16.16 17.85 20.87
CA ALA A 405 16.70 18.78 19.88
C ALA A 405 16.13 20.18 20.06
N CYS A 406 17.00 21.19 20.16
CA CYS A 406 16.65 22.60 20.22
C CYS A 406 17.03 23.25 18.89
N LEU A 407 16.04 23.70 18.10
CA LEU A 407 16.23 24.36 16.83
C LEU A 407 15.99 25.84 16.92
N ASP A 408 17.02 26.61 16.62
CA ASP A 408 16.95 28.05 16.44
C ASP A 408 16.10 28.41 15.21
N THR A 409 15.12 29.26 15.42
CA THR A 409 14.26 29.81 14.36
C THR A 409 14.27 31.32 14.31
N SER A 410 15.36 31.94 14.79
CA SER A 410 15.61 33.37 14.71
C SER A 410 15.70 33.84 13.24
N GLY A 411 15.63 35.16 13.04
CA GLY A 411 15.65 35.75 11.70
C GLY A 411 16.92 35.44 10.90
N SER A 412 18.08 35.28 11.58
CA SER A 412 19.36 34.93 10.95
C SER A 412 19.38 33.49 10.36
N MET A 413 18.62 32.60 10.95
CA MET A 413 18.46 31.22 10.43
C MET A 413 17.71 31.14 9.09
N GLY A 414 17.10 32.21 8.60
CA GLY A 414 16.31 32.24 7.37
C GLY A 414 17.10 31.77 6.14
N GLY A 415 16.45 30.99 5.25
CA GLY A 415 17.06 30.47 4.02
C GLY A 415 17.87 29.19 4.20
N THR A 416 19.11 29.15 3.71
CA THR A 416 19.97 27.95 3.68
C THR A 416 20.25 27.36 5.07
N PRO A 417 20.55 28.14 6.13
CA PRO A 417 20.76 27.60 7.47
C PRO A 417 19.57 26.82 7.99
N LEU A 418 18.37 27.39 7.88
CA LEU A 418 17.14 26.72 8.33
C LEU A 418 16.83 25.46 7.50
N LEU A 419 17.09 25.49 6.19
CA LEU A 419 16.94 24.33 5.32
C LEU A 419 17.85 23.17 5.77
N LYS A 420 19.13 23.45 6.04
CA LYS A 420 20.10 22.47 6.56
C LYS A 420 19.67 21.93 7.92
N ALA A 421 19.20 22.79 8.80
CA ALA A 421 18.71 22.41 10.12
C ALA A 421 17.48 21.50 10.06
N LYS A 422 16.52 21.81 9.19
CA LYS A 422 15.34 20.95 8.94
C LYS A 422 15.76 19.59 8.37
N ALA A 423 16.66 19.58 7.39
CA ALA A 423 17.20 18.35 6.82
C ALA A 423 17.89 17.48 7.89
N LEU A 424 18.71 18.09 8.74
CA LEU A 424 19.37 17.42 9.85
C LEU A 424 18.35 16.77 10.80
N LEU A 425 17.33 17.52 11.24
CA LEU A 425 16.32 17.01 12.15
C LEU A 425 15.49 15.87 11.54
N LEU A 426 15.14 15.97 10.26
CA LEU A 426 14.43 14.91 9.56
C LEU A 426 15.29 13.64 9.45
N ALA A 427 16.58 13.79 9.14
CA ALA A 427 17.51 12.66 9.09
C ALA A 427 17.68 12.01 10.47
N ILE A 428 17.85 12.81 11.52
CA ILE A 428 17.96 12.33 12.91
C ILE A 428 16.66 11.62 13.31
N ALA A 429 15.50 12.22 13.05
CA ALA A 429 14.20 11.63 13.36
C ALA A 429 14.04 10.26 12.69
N ASN A 430 14.47 10.14 11.42
CA ASN A 430 14.43 8.87 10.71
C ASN A 430 15.35 7.81 11.34
N ILE A 431 16.59 8.17 11.71
CA ILE A 431 17.53 7.25 12.37
C ILE A 431 17.01 6.83 13.75
N LEU A 432 16.56 7.79 14.56
CA LEU A 432 16.07 7.52 15.91
C LEU A 432 14.85 6.61 15.88
N ARG A 433 13.97 6.78 14.89
CA ARG A 433 12.81 5.92 14.71
C ARG A 433 13.21 4.49 14.33
N GLN A 434 14.15 4.31 13.40
CA GLN A 434 14.67 2.97 13.05
C GLN A 434 15.30 2.26 14.26
N GLU A 435 15.84 3.03 15.19
CA GLU A 435 16.43 2.53 16.43
C GLU A 435 15.43 2.48 17.61
N GLU A 436 14.14 2.78 17.37
CA GLU A 436 13.09 2.83 18.41
C GLU A 436 13.45 3.79 19.55
N ARG A 437 13.97 4.97 19.22
CA ARG A 437 14.40 6.01 20.18
C ARG A 437 13.47 7.22 20.11
N SER A 438 13.18 7.83 21.24
CA SER A 438 12.34 9.03 21.33
C SER A 438 13.08 10.30 20.92
N LEU A 439 12.39 11.21 20.24
CA LEU A 439 12.86 12.54 19.88
C LEU A 439 11.90 13.60 20.40
N HIS A 440 12.43 14.59 21.10
CA HIS A 440 11.69 15.80 21.48
C HIS A 440 12.31 17.01 20.78
N VAL A 441 11.52 17.82 20.09
CA VAL A 441 12.00 18.99 19.37
C VAL A 441 11.45 20.26 20.01
N LEU A 442 12.35 21.19 20.33
CA LEU A 442 12.06 22.52 20.82
C LEU A 442 12.41 23.53 19.73
N LEU A 443 11.44 24.27 19.19
CA LEU A 443 11.71 25.44 18.37
C LEU A 443 11.82 26.64 19.29
N PHE A 444 12.83 27.48 19.10
CA PHE A 444 13.03 28.67 19.93
C PHE A 444 13.42 29.90 19.11
N GLY A 445 13.20 31.06 19.70
CA GLY A 445 13.59 32.37 19.21
C GLY A 445 14.01 33.26 20.37
N ALA A 446 13.28 34.35 20.67
CA ALA A 446 13.51 35.22 21.82
C ALA A 446 13.18 34.50 23.14
N ALA A 447 13.42 35.17 24.27
CA ALA A 447 13.42 34.57 25.62
C ALA A 447 12.16 33.77 26.01
N ASP A 448 10.98 34.18 25.53
CA ASP A 448 9.70 33.54 25.87
C ASP A 448 9.09 32.75 24.70
N GLU A 449 9.86 32.56 23.63
CA GLU A 449 9.40 31.93 22.40
C GLU A 449 9.90 30.49 22.32
N ILE A 450 9.13 29.55 22.88
CA ILE A 450 9.40 28.10 22.78
C ILE A 450 8.14 27.38 22.31
N ARG A 451 8.30 26.46 21.34
CA ARG A 451 7.29 25.48 20.95
C ARG A 451 7.89 24.08 21.02
N GLU A 452 7.08 23.13 21.41
CA GLU A 452 7.51 21.76 21.69
C GLU A 452 6.76 20.73 20.80
N PHE A 453 7.47 19.71 20.39
CA PHE A 453 6.93 18.58 19.65
C PHE A 453 7.63 17.30 20.10
N ALA A 454 6.88 16.33 20.59
CA ALA A 454 7.39 15.01 20.95
C ALA A 454 7.06 14.00 19.85
N LEU A 455 8.07 13.29 19.37
CA LEU A 455 7.92 12.20 18.41
C LEU A 455 7.87 10.90 19.20
N GLU A 456 6.65 10.47 19.56
CA GLU A 456 6.43 9.27 20.37
C GLU A 456 6.11 8.02 19.53
N ASP A 457 5.56 8.18 18.30
CA ASP A 457 5.12 7.09 17.43
C ASP A 457 5.48 7.28 15.96
N ALA A 458 5.49 6.18 15.20
CA ALA A 458 5.83 6.12 13.77
C ALA A 458 4.93 7.01 12.86
N GLN A 459 3.75 7.41 13.32
CA GLN A 459 2.80 8.24 12.57
C GLN A 459 3.11 9.74 12.60
N HIS A 460 4.11 10.19 13.34
CA HIS A 460 4.33 11.61 13.63
C HIS A 460 5.40 12.32 12.78
N SER A 461 6.02 11.64 11.80
CA SER A 461 7.02 12.29 10.92
C SER A 461 6.42 13.44 10.10
N ALA A 462 5.18 13.31 9.66
CA ALA A 462 4.43 14.39 9.01
C ALA A 462 4.16 15.56 9.96
N GLY A 463 3.78 15.26 11.21
CA GLY A 463 3.63 16.24 12.27
C GLY A 463 4.92 17.02 12.53
N LEU A 464 6.07 16.33 12.53
CA LEU A 464 7.38 16.97 12.65
C LEU A 464 7.64 17.94 11.49
N LEU A 465 7.40 17.53 10.24
CA LEU A 465 7.57 18.41 9.08
C LEU A 465 6.69 19.66 9.18
N HIS A 466 5.42 19.48 9.55
CA HIS A 466 4.52 20.61 9.78
C HIS A 466 4.99 21.50 10.94
N PHE A 467 5.47 20.89 12.02
CA PHE A 467 5.99 21.62 13.18
C PHE A 467 7.24 22.44 12.83
N LEU A 468 8.17 21.89 12.04
CA LEU A 468 9.39 22.56 11.59
C LEU A 468 9.15 23.78 10.68
N ARG A 469 7.93 23.97 10.16
CA ARG A 469 7.54 25.18 9.43
C ARG A 469 7.25 26.36 10.33
N GLN A 470 6.95 26.09 11.58
CA GLN A 470 6.70 27.13 12.56
C GLN A 470 8.04 27.76 12.93
N GLY A 471 8.07 29.06 13.04
CA GLY A 471 9.26 29.80 13.45
C GLY A 471 8.84 31.13 14.07
N PHE A 472 9.74 31.74 14.78
CA PHE A 472 9.46 32.98 15.46
C PHE A 472 9.99 34.20 14.70
N GLY A 473 11.13 34.11 13.99
CA GLY A 473 11.71 35.18 13.22
C GLY A 473 12.24 36.36 14.06
N GLY A 474 12.30 36.17 15.37
CA GLY A 474 12.75 37.17 16.32
C GLY A 474 14.24 37.10 16.68
N GLY A 475 14.58 37.55 17.91
CA GLY A 475 15.93 37.38 18.45
C GLY A 475 16.22 35.96 18.91
N THR A 476 17.40 35.73 19.46
CA THR A 476 17.87 34.41 19.88
C THR A 476 18.17 34.37 21.38
N ASN A 477 17.57 33.43 22.11
CA ASN A 477 17.88 33.15 23.49
C ASN A 477 18.12 31.65 23.70
N PHE A 478 19.35 31.26 24.03
CA PHE A 478 19.75 29.87 24.21
C PHE A 478 19.53 29.31 25.61
N GLU A 479 19.43 30.18 26.62
CA GLU A 479 19.26 29.75 28.02
C GLU A 479 17.89 29.08 28.23
N ALA A 480 16.85 29.67 27.67
CA ALA A 480 15.49 29.14 27.81
C ALA A 480 15.30 27.73 27.25
N PRO A 481 15.68 27.41 25.98
CA PRO A 481 15.55 26.06 25.44
C PRO A 481 16.46 25.05 26.13
N LEU A 482 17.68 25.42 26.53
CA LEU A 482 18.56 24.53 27.29
C LEU A 482 17.99 24.21 28.68
N ALA A 483 17.46 25.21 29.40
CA ALA A 483 16.79 24.99 30.68
C ALA A 483 15.58 24.05 30.51
N ARG A 484 14.79 24.26 29.45
CA ARG A 484 13.63 23.42 29.13
C ARG A 484 14.02 21.99 28.76
N ALA A 485 15.04 21.80 27.94
CA ALA A 485 15.59 20.49 27.59
C ALA A 485 16.01 19.70 28.84
N MET A 486 16.77 20.34 29.75
CA MET A 486 17.16 19.72 31.02
C MET A 486 15.95 19.34 31.88
N GLN A 487 14.89 20.16 31.86
CA GLN A 487 13.65 19.88 32.59
C GLN A 487 12.93 18.66 31.98
N ILE A 488 12.89 18.54 30.66
CA ILE A 488 12.29 17.39 29.99
C ILE A 488 13.03 16.11 30.37
N ILE A 489 14.38 16.11 30.33
CA ILE A 489 15.21 14.96 30.70
C ILE A 489 14.98 14.54 32.14
N GLU A 490 14.77 15.49 33.05
CA GLU A 490 14.56 15.26 34.48
C GLU A 490 13.15 14.75 34.81
N GLN A 491 12.13 15.26 34.11
CA GLN A 491 10.73 15.01 34.47
C GLN A 491 10.06 13.88 33.71
N HIS A 492 10.56 13.54 32.51
CA HIS A 492 9.93 12.55 31.65
C HIS A 492 10.74 11.25 31.57
N PRO A 493 10.23 10.11 32.06
CA PRO A 493 10.94 8.83 32.05
C PRO A 493 11.36 8.37 30.66
N ALA A 494 10.60 8.74 29.61
CA ALA A 494 10.92 8.42 28.21
C ALA A 494 12.20 9.11 27.72
N TYR A 495 12.64 10.17 28.38
CA TYR A 495 13.84 10.96 28.04
C TYR A 495 14.95 10.82 29.08
N GLU A 496 14.86 9.85 29.98
CA GLU A 496 15.95 9.52 30.88
C GLU A 496 17.24 9.22 30.11
N LYS A 497 18.36 9.87 30.46
CA LYS A 497 19.65 9.78 29.75
C LYS A 497 19.60 10.28 28.29
N ALA A 498 18.69 11.16 27.95
CA ALA A 498 18.70 11.86 26.68
C ALA A 498 19.92 12.80 26.58
N ASP A 499 20.43 12.94 25.37
CA ASP A 499 21.37 14.00 25.03
C ASP A 499 20.64 15.19 24.41
N VAL A 500 21.23 16.38 24.54
CA VAL A 500 20.69 17.61 23.97
C VAL A 500 21.41 17.93 22.67
N LEU A 501 20.65 18.23 21.61
CA LEU A 501 21.16 18.71 20.33
C LEU A 501 20.74 20.17 20.15
N MET A 502 21.69 21.09 20.12
CA MET A 502 21.46 22.50 19.83
C MET A 502 21.79 22.77 18.37
N ILE A 503 20.87 23.36 17.60
CA ILE A 503 21.06 23.68 16.17
C ILE A 503 20.82 25.17 15.97
N SER A 504 21.84 25.90 15.49
CA SER A 504 21.82 27.34 15.25
C SER A 504 22.80 27.73 14.13
N ASP A 505 22.74 28.97 13.65
CA ASP A 505 23.68 29.54 12.67
C ASP A 505 24.74 30.44 13.33
N GLY A 506 24.66 30.71 14.62
CA GLY A 506 25.45 31.75 15.20
C GLY A 506 25.93 31.56 16.64
N ASP A 507 26.48 32.65 17.10
CA ASP A 507 27.08 32.78 18.40
C ASP A 507 26.06 32.68 19.51
N CYS A 508 26.33 31.77 20.42
CA CYS A 508 25.60 31.69 21.66
C CYS A 508 26.44 32.29 22.81
N GLN A 509 25.91 33.29 23.44
CA GLN A 509 26.47 33.78 24.70
C GLN A 509 25.52 33.46 25.84
N LEU A 510 25.94 32.52 26.68
CA LEU A 510 25.25 32.24 27.94
C LEU A 510 25.86 33.07 29.07
N SER A 511 25.05 33.42 30.06
CA SER A 511 25.59 34.03 31.26
C SER A 511 26.46 33.04 32.04
N ASP A 512 27.53 33.53 32.70
CA ASP A 512 28.43 32.69 33.50
C ASP A 512 27.65 31.89 34.57
N HIS A 513 26.63 32.53 35.16
CA HIS A 513 25.76 31.86 36.13
C HIS A 513 25.00 30.69 35.52
N PHE A 514 24.44 30.86 34.32
CA PHE A 514 23.73 29.81 33.64
C PHE A 514 24.66 28.68 33.22
N CYS A 515 25.86 28.99 32.72
CA CYS A 515 26.89 28.00 32.36
C CYS A 515 27.26 27.10 33.55
N GLN A 516 27.49 27.69 34.71
CA GLN A 516 27.80 26.91 35.92
C GLN A 516 26.64 26.01 36.34
N HIS A 517 25.42 26.50 36.30
CA HIS A 517 24.22 25.73 36.61
C HIS A 517 24.00 24.60 35.59
N LEU A 518 24.19 24.86 34.31
CA LEU A 518 24.08 23.89 33.24
C LEU A 518 25.09 22.74 33.41
N HIS A 519 26.36 23.05 33.71
CA HIS A 519 27.38 22.05 33.97
C HIS A 519 27.05 21.15 35.15
N GLN A 520 26.49 21.71 36.23
CA GLN A 520 26.05 20.93 37.39
C GLN A 520 24.90 19.98 36.99
N ARG A 521 23.90 20.47 36.26
CA ARG A 521 22.76 19.64 35.81
C ARG A 521 23.17 18.56 34.82
N LYS A 522 24.07 18.88 33.88
CA LYS A 522 24.64 17.86 32.94
C LYS A 522 25.29 16.71 33.72
N ALA A 523 26.06 17.01 34.76
CA ALA A 523 26.71 15.98 35.58
C ALA A 523 25.71 15.14 36.37
N VAL A 524 24.61 15.74 36.87
CA VAL A 524 23.55 15.01 37.59
C VAL A 524 22.72 14.12 36.67
N LEU A 525 22.33 14.67 35.52
CA LEU A 525 21.49 13.99 34.55
C LEU A 525 22.27 13.03 33.64
N ASP A 526 23.60 13.01 33.75
CA ASP A 526 24.48 12.22 32.90
C ASP A 526 24.17 12.43 31.40
N CYS A 527 23.99 13.67 30.95
CA CYS A 527 23.67 14.04 29.56
C CYS A 527 24.80 14.86 28.92
N MET A 528 24.88 14.79 27.60
CA MET A 528 25.79 15.61 26.79
C MET A 528 25.02 16.64 25.98
N VAL A 529 25.69 17.72 25.63
CA VAL A 529 25.16 18.77 24.76
C VAL A 529 26.00 18.80 23.49
N TYR A 530 25.37 18.50 22.36
CA TYR A 530 25.96 18.63 21.04
C TYR A 530 25.44 19.89 20.37
N SER A 531 26.34 20.68 19.77
CA SER A 531 25.95 21.86 18.99
C SER A 531 26.26 21.68 17.53
N VAL A 532 25.32 22.07 16.67
CA VAL A 532 25.46 22.06 15.22
C VAL A 532 25.28 23.48 14.71
N LEU A 533 26.30 24.00 14.05
CA LEU A 533 26.28 25.29 13.41
C LEU A 533 25.95 25.14 11.92
N CYS A 534 24.84 25.71 11.49
CA CYS A 534 24.40 25.73 10.11
C CYS A 534 24.90 26.99 9.42
N ASP A 535 25.89 26.87 8.53
CA ASP A 535 26.55 27.99 7.82
C ASP A 535 27.31 28.99 8.73
N GLY A 536 27.43 28.67 10.03
CA GLY A 536 28.12 29.51 11.02
C GLY A 536 29.64 29.23 11.09
N GLN A 537 30.38 30.18 11.64
CA GLN A 537 31.76 29.96 12.03
C GLN A 537 31.82 29.31 13.42
N ARG A 538 32.77 28.39 13.62
CA ARG A 538 32.95 27.73 14.92
C ARG A 538 33.25 28.77 16.01
N VAL A 539 32.37 28.87 16.96
CA VAL A 539 32.54 29.69 18.17
C VAL A 539 32.93 28.78 19.32
N ALA A 540 33.85 29.21 20.14
CA ALA A 540 34.15 28.57 21.40
C ALA A 540 33.03 28.86 22.40
N ASP A 541 32.03 28.01 22.45
CA ASP A 541 31.05 28.04 23.52
C ASP A 541 31.57 27.19 24.70
N GLY A 542 31.37 27.65 25.88
CA GLY A 542 31.81 26.94 27.09
C GLY A 542 30.83 25.85 27.55
N PHE A 543 29.76 25.55 26.80
CA PHE A 543 28.66 24.68 27.26
C PHE A 543 28.52 23.38 26.45
N SER A 544 28.95 23.36 25.20
CA SER A 544 28.85 22.20 24.33
C SER A 544 29.98 21.22 24.58
N ASP A 545 29.66 19.92 24.59
CA ASP A 545 30.65 18.85 24.69
C ASP A 545 31.26 18.56 23.31
N GLU A 546 30.50 18.70 22.23
CA GLU A 546 30.96 18.58 20.86
C GLU A 546 30.27 19.59 19.95
N VAL A 547 31.02 20.22 19.06
CA VAL A 547 30.51 21.18 18.08
C VAL A 547 30.80 20.69 16.67
N ALA A 548 29.76 20.57 15.85
CA ALA A 548 29.84 20.25 14.43
C ALA A 548 29.43 21.46 13.58
N VAL A 549 29.99 21.61 12.38
CA VAL A 549 29.62 22.65 11.41
C VAL A 549 29.08 21.96 10.15
N LEU A 550 27.91 22.39 9.67
CA LEU A 550 27.25 21.92 8.47
C LEU A 550 27.31 22.93 7.32
#